data_4673011bbb310536e0a7100541d53760
#
_entry.id   4673011bbb310536e0a7100541d53760
#
_cell.length_a   1.000
_cell.length_b   1.000
_cell.length_c   1.000
_cell.angle_alpha   90.00
_cell.angle_beta   90.00
_cell.angle_gamma   90.00
#
_symmetry.space_group_name_H-M   'P 1'
#
loop_
_entity.id
_entity.type
_entity.pdbx_description
1 polymer ?
#
loop_
_entity_poly.entity_id
_entity_poly.type
_entity_poly.pdbx_seq_one_letter_code
_entity_poly.pdbx_strand_id
1 'polypeptide(L)'
;MLADRIAERAAALAERRGNTVAVIVVDLREISADISSALVSQLVTPRLQQAISALGEADGIIASTPVYKAGPSGLFTSFFDVLDNDLLIAKPVVLAATAGTARHALVADDQMRPLFAYLRTMTVPTSVFAAPEDWADPALNTRIDRAATELVLLMESGFARQVRDESWQSYQHELGSAGGTELAIDLDTDLMRLATGGAAG
;
A
#
# COMPACT_ATOMS: atom_id res chain seq x y z
N MET A 1 7.62 -5.44 -16.57
CA MET A 1 6.29 -4.75 -16.56
C MET A 1 6.46 -3.29 -16.15
N LEU A 2 5.38 -2.47 -16.00
CA LEU A 2 5.54 -1.05 -15.62
C LEU A 2 6.14 -0.90 -14.21
N ALA A 3 5.62 -1.66 -13.26
CA ALA A 3 6.14 -1.67 -11.89
C ALA A 3 7.62 -2.04 -11.82
N ASP A 4 8.06 -3.03 -12.61
CA ASP A 4 9.46 -3.45 -12.62
C ASP A 4 10.38 -2.31 -13.09
N ARG A 5 9.98 -1.58 -14.15
CA ARG A 5 10.75 -0.43 -14.65
C ARG A 5 10.87 0.69 -13.61
N ILE A 6 9.78 0.95 -12.86
CA ILE A 6 9.81 1.94 -11.77
C ILE A 6 10.73 1.45 -10.65
N ALA A 7 10.62 0.18 -10.26
CA ALA A 7 11.45 -0.42 -9.21
C ALA A 7 12.94 -0.42 -9.57
N GLU A 8 13.29 -0.81 -10.79
CA GLU A 8 14.67 -0.76 -11.30
C GLU A 8 15.24 0.66 -11.25
N ARG A 9 14.44 1.67 -11.65
CA ARG A 9 14.87 3.06 -11.60
C ARG A 9 15.05 3.58 -10.18
N ALA A 10 14.12 3.23 -9.28
CA ALA A 10 14.21 3.60 -7.87
C ALA A 10 15.42 2.93 -7.20
N ALA A 11 15.63 1.64 -7.41
CA ALA A 11 16.78 0.91 -6.86
C ALA A 11 18.12 1.50 -7.37
N ALA A 12 18.26 1.68 -8.69
CA ALA A 12 19.47 2.27 -9.25
C ALA A 12 19.73 3.70 -8.77
N LEU A 13 18.70 4.49 -8.50
CA LEU A 13 18.86 5.83 -7.92
C LEU A 13 19.30 5.74 -6.46
N ALA A 14 18.66 4.91 -5.66
CA ALA A 14 19.00 4.72 -4.25
C ALA A 14 20.45 4.23 -4.09
N GLU A 15 20.90 3.27 -4.91
CA GLU A 15 22.29 2.78 -4.92
C GLU A 15 23.28 3.90 -5.22
N ARG A 16 23.02 4.75 -6.23
CA ARG A 16 23.87 5.92 -6.53
C ARG A 16 23.95 6.91 -5.37
N ARG A 17 22.94 6.91 -4.50
CA ARG A 17 22.88 7.74 -3.29
C ARG A 17 23.44 7.06 -2.04
N GLY A 18 24.00 5.85 -2.21
CA GLY A 18 24.67 5.10 -1.13
C GLY A 18 23.74 4.22 -0.29
N ASN A 19 22.50 3.98 -0.74
CA ASN A 19 21.54 3.12 -0.05
C ASN A 19 21.47 1.74 -0.70
N THR A 20 21.24 0.70 0.10
CA THR A 20 20.91 -0.64 -0.41
C THR A 20 19.40 -0.82 -0.45
N VAL A 21 18.88 -1.28 -1.59
CA VAL A 21 17.44 -1.51 -1.78
C VAL A 21 17.19 -2.99 -2.08
N ALA A 22 16.26 -3.60 -1.34
CA ALA A 22 15.68 -4.90 -1.67
C ALA A 22 14.30 -4.67 -2.28
N VAL A 23 14.06 -5.20 -3.48
CA VAL A 23 12.76 -5.14 -4.14
C VAL A 23 12.01 -6.45 -3.88
N ILE A 24 10.85 -6.35 -3.23
CA ILE A 24 9.96 -7.48 -2.99
C ILE A 24 8.74 -7.31 -3.91
N VAL A 25 8.46 -8.32 -4.72
CA VAL A 25 7.29 -8.35 -5.61
C VAL A 25 6.18 -9.15 -4.97
N VAL A 26 5.03 -8.52 -4.77
CA VAL A 26 3.78 -9.19 -4.34
C VAL A 26 2.88 -9.32 -5.56
N ASP A 27 2.83 -10.51 -6.16
CA ASP A 27 1.92 -10.80 -7.28
C ASP A 27 0.56 -11.24 -6.73
N LEU A 28 -0.42 -10.33 -6.81
CA LEU A 28 -1.76 -10.57 -6.29
C LEU A 28 -2.48 -11.76 -6.96
N ARG A 29 -2.09 -12.14 -8.18
CA ARG A 29 -2.67 -13.30 -8.88
C ARG A 29 -2.39 -14.60 -8.14
N GLU A 30 -1.21 -14.70 -7.52
CA GLU A 30 -0.79 -15.89 -6.79
C GLU A 30 -1.54 -16.08 -5.46
N ILE A 31 -2.11 -15.01 -4.90
CA ILE A 31 -2.86 -15.00 -3.64
C ILE A 31 -4.33 -14.61 -3.84
N SER A 32 -4.84 -14.67 -5.08
CA SER A 32 -6.21 -14.24 -5.40
C SER A 32 -7.29 -15.01 -4.65
N ALA A 33 -7.10 -16.32 -4.45
CA ALA A 33 -8.02 -17.15 -3.67
C ALA A 33 -8.00 -16.78 -2.18
N ASP A 34 -6.82 -16.46 -1.64
CA ASP A 34 -6.65 -16.03 -0.24
C ASP A 34 -7.32 -14.68 0.00
N ILE A 35 -7.15 -13.72 -0.92
CA ILE A 35 -7.81 -12.40 -0.88
C ILE A 35 -9.34 -12.58 -0.88
N SER A 36 -9.87 -13.37 -1.84
CA SER A 36 -11.31 -13.62 -1.95
C SER A 36 -11.87 -14.29 -0.70
N SER A 37 -11.14 -15.24 -0.12
CA SER A 37 -11.54 -15.88 1.13
C SER A 37 -11.55 -14.90 2.29
N ALA A 38 -10.54 -14.06 2.42
CA ALA A 38 -10.44 -13.08 3.49
C ALA A 38 -11.57 -12.04 3.45
N LEU A 39 -11.98 -11.58 2.26
CA LEU A 39 -13.12 -10.67 2.09
C LEU A 39 -14.44 -11.22 2.65
N VAL A 40 -14.63 -12.54 2.59
CA VAL A 40 -15.88 -13.18 3.02
C VAL A 40 -15.81 -13.67 4.45
N SER A 41 -14.70 -14.29 4.84
CA SER A 41 -14.55 -14.96 6.13
C SER A 41 -13.81 -14.13 7.18
N GLN A 42 -13.14 -13.03 6.76
CA GLN A 42 -12.22 -12.24 7.59
C GLN A 42 -11.03 -13.05 8.14
N LEU A 43 -10.78 -14.23 7.60
CA LEU A 43 -9.65 -15.07 7.98
C LEU A 43 -8.48 -14.84 7.03
N VAL A 44 -7.36 -14.43 7.57
CA VAL A 44 -6.13 -14.20 6.82
C VAL A 44 -5.30 -15.48 6.79
N THR A 45 -5.02 -16.00 5.60
CA THR A 45 -4.15 -17.16 5.44
C THR A 45 -2.67 -16.78 5.66
N PRO A 46 -1.77 -17.74 5.96
CA PRO A 46 -0.35 -17.46 6.10
C PRO A 46 0.28 -16.81 4.86
N ARG A 47 -0.17 -17.17 3.65
CA ARG A 47 0.33 -16.56 2.39
C ARG A 47 -0.11 -15.11 2.27
N LEU A 48 -1.37 -14.80 2.56
CA LEU A 48 -1.88 -13.44 2.54
C LEU A 48 -1.21 -12.61 3.65
N GLN A 49 -1.02 -13.18 4.85
CA GLN A 49 -0.32 -12.52 5.95
C GLN A 49 1.12 -12.15 5.57
N GLN A 50 1.83 -13.03 4.85
CA GLN A 50 3.18 -12.75 4.38
C GLN A 50 3.21 -11.55 3.42
N ALA A 51 2.24 -11.45 2.50
CA ALA A 51 2.10 -10.31 1.60
C ALA A 51 1.79 -9.00 2.35
N ILE A 52 0.88 -9.06 3.34
CA ILE A 52 0.54 -7.94 4.21
C ILE A 52 1.76 -7.47 5.01
N SER A 53 2.50 -8.41 5.61
CA SER A 53 3.72 -8.09 6.36
C SER A 53 4.78 -7.44 5.48
N ALA A 54 4.98 -7.93 4.26
CA ALA A 54 5.91 -7.33 3.30
C ALA A 54 5.55 -5.86 2.98
N LEU A 55 4.26 -5.54 2.82
CA LEU A 55 3.82 -4.14 2.67
C LEU A 55 4.05 -3.32 3.94
N GLY A 56 3.75 -3.89 5.09
CA GLY A 56 3.94 -3.23 6.40
C GLY A 56 5.39 -2.89 6.68
N GLU A 57 6.33 -3.72 6.27
CA GLU A 57 7.78 -3.56 6.49
C GLU A 57 8.46 -2.69 5.43
N ALA A 58 7.86 -2.54 4.24
CA ALA A 58 8.46 -1.77 3.15
C ALA A 58 8.64 -0.29 3.51
N ASP A 59 9.77 0.31 3.14
CA ASP A 59 10.02 1.75 3.26
C ASP A 59 9.30 2.57 2.18
N GLY A 60 8.91 1.94 1.06
CA GLY A 60 8.14 2.56 -0.01
C GLY A 60 7.44 1.51 -0.87
N ILE A 61 6.39 1.88 -1.55
CA ILE A 61 5.50 0.98 -2.30
C ILE A 61 5.33 1.49 -3.73
N ILE A 62 5.33 0.57 -4.68
CA ILE A 62 4.89 0.80 -6.05
C ILE A 62 3.58 0.03 -6.24
N ALA A 63 2.46 0.73 -6.17
CA ALA A 63 1.13 0.17 -6.34
C ALA A 63 0.74 0.20 -7.82
N SER A 64 0.73 -0.96 -8.47
CA SER A 64 0.50 -1.08 -9.92
C SER A 64 -0.68 -1.99 -10.23
N THR A 65 -1.57 -1.53 -11.11
CA THR A 65 -2.75 -2.27 -11.53
C THR A 65 -3.02 -2.16 -13.03
N PRO A 66 -3.54 -3.21 -13.69
CA PRO A 66 -4.20 -3.02 -14.98
C PRO A 66 -5.55 -2.33 -14.79
N VAL A 67 -5.96 -1.56 -15.80
CA VAL A 67 -7.28 -0.93 -15.84
C VAL A 67 -8.27 -1.88 -16.53
N TYR A 68 -9.29 -2.26 -15.79
CA TYR A 68 -10.45 -3.02 -16.31
C TYR A 68 -11.75 -2.25 -16.09
N LYS A 69 -12.59 -2.15 -17.15
CA LYS A 69 -13.89 -1.46 -17.06
C LYS A 69 -13.76 -0.04 -16.47
N ALA A 70 -12.75 0.71 -16.95
CA ALA A 70 -12.46 2.10 -16.58
C ALA A 70 -12.03 2.31 -15.11
N GLY A 71 -11.64 1.27 -14.39
CA GLY A 71 -11.16 1.35 -13.02
C GLY A 71 -9.96 0.43 -12.76
N PRO A 72 -9.33 0.51 -11.58
CA PRO A 72 -8.35 -0.46 -11.12
C PRO A 72 -8.93 -1.87 -11.19
N SER A 73 -8.10 -2.89 -11.35
CA SER A 73 -8.60 -4.26 -11.34
C SER A 73 -9.29 -4.59 -10.01
N GLY A 74 -10.39 -5.36 -10.07
CA GLY A 74 -11.09 -5.77 -8.85
C GLY A 74 -10.18 -6.50 -7.85
N LEU A 75 -9.25 -7.32 -8.34
CA LEU A 75 -8.27 -7.99 -7.48
C LEU A 75 -7.37 -7.00 -6.73
N PHE A 76 -6.95 -5.92 -7.40
CA PHE A 76 -6.15 -4.87 -6.77
C PHE A 76 -6.95 -4.19 -5.65
N THR A 77 -8.17 -3.76 -5.92
CA THR A 77 -9.03 -3.11 -4.92
C THR A 77 -9.32 -4.07 -3.76
N SER A 78 -9.69 -5.31 -4.04
CA SER A 78 -9.95 -6.35 -3.04
C SER A 78 -8.77 -6.61 -2.12
N PHE A 79 -7.53 -6.52 -2.62
CA PHE A 79 -6.36 -6.67 -1.77
C PHE A 79 -6.23 -5.53 -0.76
N PHE A 80 -6.49 -4.29 -1.18
CA PHE A 80 -6.45 -3.15 -0.25
C PHE A 80 -7.65 -3.13 0.71
N ASP A 81 -8.80 -3.70 0.31
CA ASP A 81 -9.98 -3.81 1.16
C ASP A 81 -9.80 -4.78 2.35
N VAL A 82 -8.84 -5.72 2.27
CA VAL A 82 -8.55 -6.65 3.39
C VAL A 82 -7.42 -6.16 4.30
N LEU A 83 -6.78 -5.03 3.97
CA LEU A 83 -5.72 -4.46 4.79
C LEU A 83 -6.28 -3.71 6.01
N ASP A 84 -5.51 -3.72 7.07
CA ASP A 84 -5.73 -2.81 8.18
C ASP A 84 -5.58 -1.35 7.71
N ASN A 85 -6.51 -0.50 8.12
CA ASN A 85 -6.54 0.91 7.73
C ASN A 85 -5.28 1.69 8.14
N ASP A 86 -4.59 1.24 9.16
CA ASP A 86 -3.42 1.91 9.74
C ASP A 86 -2.09 1.35 9.23
N LEU A 87 -2.12 0.23 8.47
CA LEU A 87 -0.93 -0.46 8.00
C LEU A 87 -0.01 0.44 7.16
N LEU A 88 -0.58 1.32 6.35
CA LEU A 88 0.13 2.10 5.34
C LEU A 88 0.30 3.59 5.70
N ILE A 89 -0.01 3.98 6.94
CA ILE A 89 0.11 5.39 7.36
C ILE A 89 1.49 5.95 7.05
N ALA A 90 1.49 7.12 6.40
CA ALA A 90 2.66 7.88 5.99
C ALA A 90 3.64 7.16 5.04
N LYS A 91 3.33 5.94 4.56
CA LYS A 91 4.20 5.24 3.60
C LYS A 91 4.28 5.97 2.27
N PRO A 92 5.49 6.15 1.71
CA PRO A 92 5.68 6.63 0.35
C PRO A 92 5.12 5.64 -0.68
N VAL A 93 4.27 6.12 -1.60
CA VAL A 93 3.64 5.27 -2.62
C VAL A 93 3.70 5.90 -4.00
N VAL A 94 4.19 5.16 -4.99
CA VAL A 94 4.00 5.46 -6.42
C VAL A 94 2.75 4.75 -6.91
N LEU A 95 1.85 5.49 -7.55
CA LEU A 95 0.67 4.95 -8.21
C LEU A 95 0.99 4.68 -9.69
N ALA A 96 0.73 3.45 -10.15
CA ALA A 96 0.99 3.05 -11.52
C ALA A 96 -0.21 2.30 -12.11
N ALA A 97 -0.58 2.61 -13.35
CA ALA A 97 -1.65 1.92 -14.04
C ALA A 97 -1.29 1.62 -15.50
N THR A 98 -1.78 0.49 -16.02
CA THR A 98 -1.67 0.14 -17.44
C THR A 98 -3.05 -0.11 -18.02
N ALA A 99 -3.27 0.30 -19.27
CA ALA A 99 -4.52 0.06 -19.97
C ALA A 99 -4.29 -0.23 -21.46
N GLY A 100 -5.30 -0.72 -22.13
CA GLY A 100 -5.29 -0.95 -23.58
C GLY A 100 -5.39 0.33 -24.41
N THR A 101 -5.69 1.48 -23.81
CA THR A 101 -5.82 2.79 -24.51
C THR A 101 -5.51 3.95 -23.55
N ALA A 102 -5.07 5.08 -24.10
CA ALA A 102 -4.82 6.32 -23.34
C ALA A 102 -6.07 6.95 -22.69
N ARG A 103 -7.28 6.48 -23.05
CA ARG A 103 -8.55 6.94 -22.45
C ARG A 103 -8.59 6.87 -20.93
N HIS A 104 -7.80 6.00 -20.35
CA HIS A 104 -7.82 5.71 -18.93
C HIS A 104 -6.64 6.32 -18.19
N ALA A 105 -5.96 7.30 -18.78
CA ALA A 105 -4.74 7.91 -18.22
C ALA A 105 -4.94 8.51 -16.83
N LEU A 106 -6.15 8.95 -16.50
CA LEU A 106 -6.46 9.56 -15.20
C LEU A 106 -6.83 8.56 -14.10
N VAL A 107 -6.96 7.26 -14.39
CA VAL A 107 -7.38 6.26 -13.37
C VAL A 107 -6.47 6.26 -12.14
N ALA A 108 -5.18 6.48 -12.32
CA ALA A 108 -4.26 6.54 -11.18
C ALA A 108 -4.58 7.71 -10.24
N ASP A 109 -4.91 8.87 -10.78
CA ASP A 109 -5.19 10.07 -9.98
C ASP A 109 -6.65 10.15 -9.51
N ASP A 110 -7.61 9.73 -10.35
CA ASP A 110 -9.04 9.86 -10.04
C ASP A 110 -9.57 8.71 -9.16
N GLN A 111 -8.99 7.52 -9.25
CA GLN A 111 -9.53 6.33 -8.57
C GLN A 111 -8.55 5.68 -7.60
N MET A 112 -7.24 5.61 -7.94
CA MET A 112 -6.28 5.04 -7.02
C MET A 112 -5.88 6.03 -5.93
N ARG A 113 -5.59 7.29 -6.27
CA ARG A 113 -5.16 8.30 -5.28
C ARG A 113 -6.14 8.49 -4.13
N PRO A 114 -7.47 8.55 -4.32
CA PRO A 114 -8.42 8.59 -3.21
C PRO A 114 -8.36 7.39 -2.27
N LEU A 115 -8.16 6.16 -2.80
CA LEU A 115 -7.98 4.97 -1.99
C LEU A 115 -6.73 5.08 -1.10
N PHE A 116 -5.61 5.49 -1.67
CA PHE A 116 -4.36 5.65 -0.93
C PHE A 116 -4.38 6.86 0.03
N ALA A 117 -5.18 7.88 -0.27
CA ALA A 117 -5.46 8.97 0.66
C ALA A 117 -6.29 8.48 1.87
N TYR A 118 -7.29 7.61 1.66
CA TYR A 118 -8.03 6.96 2.75
C TYR A 118 -7.09 6.14 3.64
N LEU A 119 -6.15 5.41 3.06
CA LEU A 119 -5.12 4.64 3.77
C LEU A 119 -4.01 5.55 4.36
N ARG A 120 -4.15 6.86 4.28
CA ARG A 120 -3.24 7.88 4.85
C ARG A 120 -1.79 7.74 4.39
N THR A 121 -1.57 7.27 3.17
CA THR A 121 -0.24 7.16 2.57
C THR A 121 0.30 8.50 2.08
N MET A 122 1.59 8.57 1.82
CA MET A 122 2.26 9.67 1.12
C MET A 122 2.42 9.31 -0.36
N THR A 123 1.34 9.47 -1.15
CA THR A 123 1.46 9.26 -2.59
C THR A 123 2.35 10.32 -3.22
N VAL A 124 3.34 9.88 -4.03
CA VAL A 124 4.19 10.81 -4.76
C VAL A 124 3.36 11.67 -5.72
N PRO A 125 3.82 12.90 -6.07
CA PRO A 125 3.11 13.77 -7.00
C PRO A 125 2.89 13.14 -8.37
N THR A 126 3.90 12.40 -8.88
CA THR A 126 3.85 11.80 -10.23
C THR A 126 3.24 10.41 -10.20
N SER A 127 2.03 10.26 -10.76
CA SER A 127 1.48 8.95 -11.14
C SER A 127 2.05 8.50 -12.50
N VAL A 128 2.13 7.19 -12.71
CA VAL A 128 2.66 6.63 -13.97
C VAL A 128 1.58 5.80 -14.65
N PHE A 129 1.21 6.20 -15.85
CA PHE A 129 0.29 5.48 -16.70
C PHE A 129 1.00 5.04 -17.99
N ALA A 130 0.67 3.84 -18.50
CA ALA A 130 1.14 3.38 -19.79
C ALA A 130 0.04 2.65 -20.57
N ALA A 131 -0.21 3.10 -21.80
CA ALA A 131 -0.94 2.43 -22.84
C ALA A 131 0.03 1.80 -23.86
N PRO A 132 -0.43 0.97 -24.82
CA PRO A 132 0.46 0.31 -25.78
C PRO A 132 1.39 1.28 -26.54
N GLU A 133 0.90 2.44 -26.91
CA GLU A 133 1.64 3.48 -27.63
C GLU A 133 2.77 4.11 -26.82
N ASP A 134 2.63 4.14 -25.47
CA ASP A 134 3.57 4.81 -24.58
C ASP A 134 4.89 4.04 -24.41
N TRP A 135 4.88 2.72 -24.67
CA TRP A 135 6.04 1.86 -24.37
C TRP A 135 7.28 2.20 -25.20
N ALA A 136 7.11 2.79 -26.37
CA ALA A 136 8.20 3.26 -27.23
C ALA A 136 8.49 4.77 -27.03
N ASP A 137 7.68 5.50 -26.27
CA ASP A 137 7.83 6.94 -26.07
C ASP A 137 8.86 7.23 -24.96
N PRO A 138 9.90 8.04 -25.24
CA PRO A 138 10.82 8.51 -24.20
C PRO A 138 10.17 9.27 -23.06
N ALA A 139 8.99 9.87 -23.28
CA ALA A 139 8.22 10.58 -22.24
C ALA A 139 7.81 9.66 -21.09
N LEU A 140 7.51 8.38 -21.36
CA LEU A 140 7.24 7.41 -20.32
C LEU A 140 8.46 7.21 -19.41
N ASN A 141 9.66 7.10 -19.97
CA ASN A 141 10.89 6.98 -19.18
C ASN A 141 11.11 8.20 -18.29
N THR A 142 10.93 9.39 -18.83
CA THR A 142 11.04 10.64 -18.05
C THR A 142 10.06 10.67 -16.87
N ARG A 143 8.83 10.19 -17.08
CA ARG A 143 7.82 10.11 -16.03
C ARG A 143 8.17 9.05 -14.97
N ILE A 144 8.68 7.90 -15.40
CA ILE A 144 9.19 6.85 -14.51
C ILE A 144 10.35 7.37 -13.67
N ASP A 145 11.33 8.06 -14.29
CA ASP A 145 12.48 8.62 -13.58
C ASP A 145 12.05 9.64 -12.52
N ARG A 146 11.05 10.46 -12.82
CA ARG A 146 10.51 11.45 -11.89
C ARG A 146 9.82 10.73 -10.70
N ALA A 147 8.92 9.81 -10.96
CA ALA A 147 8.22 9.07 -9.90
C ALA A 147 9.18 8.28 -9.02
N ALA A 148 10.20 7.63 -9.62
CA ALA A 148 11.25 6.94 -8.89
C ALA A 148 12.07 7.89 -8.01
N THR A 149 12.40 9.08 -8.51
CA THR A 149 13.12 10.11 -7.74
C THR A 149 12.30 10.58 -6.54
N GLU A 150 11.02 10.89 -6.75
CA GLU A 150 10.09 11.31 -5.71
C GLU A 150 9.95 10.23 -4.62
N LEU A 151 9.83 8.96 -5.02
CA LEU A 151 9.76 7.83 -4.10
C LEU A 151 11.03 7.71 -3.23
N VAL A 152 12.20 7.71 -3.86
CA VAL A 152 13.48 7.57 -3.15
C VAL A 152 13.70 8.71 -2.18
N LEU A 153 13.40 9.95 -2.56
CA LEU A 153 13.53 11.12 -1.67
C LEU A 153 12.62 11.02 -0.45
N LEU A 154 11.37 10.54 -0.62
CA LEU A 154 10.46 10.33 0.50
C LEU A 154 10.93 9.19 1.40
N MET A 155 11.43 8.09 0.85
CA MET A 155 12.00 6.99 1.63
C MET A 155 13.20 7.47 2.47
N GLU A 156 14.13 8.21 1.85
CA GLU A 156 15.33 8.75 2.52
C GLU A 156 15.01 9.78 3.60
N SER A 157 13.91 10.51 3.48
CA SER A 157 13.50 11.47 4.51
C SER A 157 13.20 10.81 5.86
N GLY A 158 12.90 9.51 5.87
CA GLY A 158 12.50 8.77 7.07
C GLY A 158 11.15 9.22 7.64
N PHE A 159 10.36 10.01 6.91
CA PHE A 159 9.11 10.60 7.38
C PHE A 159 8.13 9.54 7.92
N ALA A 160 7.93 8.44 7.18
CA ALA A 160 7.04 7.36 7.61
C ALA A 160 7.44 6.75 8.95
N ARG A 161 8.75 6.63 9.19
CA ARG A 161 9.30 6.10 10.44
C ARG A 161 9.10 7.09 11.59
N GLN A 162 9.40 8.36 11.36
CA GLN A 162 9.19 9.42 12.36
C GLN A 162 7.71 9.54 12.75
N VAL A 163 6.78 9.51 11.79
CA VAL A 163 5.34 9.52 12.08
C VAL A 163 4.94 8.33 12.93
N ARG A 164 5.46 7.13 12.63
CA ARG A 164 5.17 5.91 13.39
C ARG A 164 5.68 6.01 14.81
N ASP A 165 6.90 6.50 15.00
CA ASP A 165 7.56 6.56 16.31
C ASP A 165 6.95 7.65 17.20
N GLU A 166 6.55 8.80 16.63
CA GLU A 166 6.13 9.97 17.39
C GLU A 166 4.61 10.12 17.51
N SER A 167 3.85 9.63 16.54
CA SER A 167 2.41 9.95 16.42
C SER A 167 1.52 8.72 16.31
N TRP A 168 2.06 7.50 16.29
CA TRP A 168 1.29 6.28 16.06
C TRP A 168 0.05 6.17 16.95
N GLN A 169 0.18 6.47 18.25
CA GLN A 169 -0.92 6.40 19.21
C GLN A 169 -2.07 7.37 18.89
N SER A 170 -1.79 8.49 18.20
CA SER A 170 -2.81 9.47 17.82
C SER A 170 -3.63 9.06 16.58
N TYR A 171 -3.17 8.03 15.85
CA TYR A 171 -3.88 7.48 14.68
C TYR A 171 -4.79 6.31 15.03
N GLN A 172 -4.74 5.80 16.26
CA GLN A 172 -5.62 4.72 16.69
C GLN A 172 -7.07 5.21 16.69
N HIS A 173 -7.94 4.49 16.00
CA HIS A 173 -9.36 4.80 15.98
C HIS A 173 -10.01 4.46 17.30
N GLU A 174 -10.87 5.37 17.83
CA GLU A 174 -11.74 5.10 19.00
C GLU A 174 -12.71 3.91 18.80
N LEU A 175 -12.88 3.45 17.55
CA LEU A 175 -13.82 2.40 17.16
C LEU A 175 -13.18 1.09 16.68
N GLY A 176 -11.89 0.88 16.93
CA GLY A 176 -11.19 -0.33 16.52
C GLY A 176 -11.12 -0.54 15.01
N SER A 177 -9.96 -0.86 14.45
CA SER A 177 -9.88 -1.32 13.07
C SER A 177 -10.27 -2.81 13.02
N ALA A 178 -11.05 -3.20 12.03
CA ALA A 178 -11.50 -4.59 11.86
C ALA A 178 -10.37 -5.59 11.51
N GLY A 179 -9.12 -5.16 11.51
CA GLY A 179 -7.97 -5.91 10.99
C GLY A 179 -6.94 -6.43 12.00
N GLY A 180 -7.12 -6.23 13.30
CA GLY A 180 -6.30 -6.91 14.31
C GLY A 180 -4.93 -6.29 14.64
N THR A 181 -4.68 -5.01 14.29
CA THR A 181 -3.61 -4.20 14.91
C THR A 181 -4.05 -3.59 16.23
N GLU A 182 -5.22 -3.97 16.71
CA GLU A 182 -5.65 -3.62 18.05
C GLU A 182 -4.60 -4.13 19.05
N LEU A 183 -4.03 -3.22 19.81
CA LEU A 183 -3.37 -3.56 21.07
C LEU A 183 -4.30 -4.55 21.77
N ALA A 184 -3.76 -5.69 22.15
CA ALA A 184 -4.51 -6.74 22.80
C ALA A 184 -5.53 -6.13 23.75
N ILE A 185 -6.82 -6.42 23.54
CA ILE A 185 -7.89 -5.93 24.40
C ILE A 185 -7.47 -6.29 25.81
N ASP A 186 -7.22 -5.29 26.64
CA ASP A 186 -6.90 -5.53 28.04
C ASP A 186 -8.14 -6.08 28.72
N LEU A 187 -8.19 -7.41 28.78
CA LEU A 187 -9.29 -8.15 29.42
C LEU A 187 -9.31 -7.97 30.95
N ASP A 188 -8.30 -7.31 31.51
CA ASP A 188 -8.18 -7.03 32.95
C ASP A 188 -8.79 -5.68 33.36
N THR A 189 -9.48 -4.97 32.46
CA THR A 189 -10.20 -3.76 32.82
C THR A 189 -11.37 -4.06 33.72
N ASP A 190 -11.69 -3.15 34.65
CA ASP A 190 -12.83 -3.28 35.57
C ASP A 190 -14.16 -3.51 34.85
N LEU A 191 -14.33 -2.95 33.64
CA LEU A 191 -15.48 -3.18 32.77
C LEU A 191 -15.57 -4.63 32.27
N MET A 192 -14.44 -5.24 31.91
CA MET A 192 -14.41 -6.63 31.46
C MET A 192 -14.66 -7.62 32.66
N ARG A 193 -14.13 -7.31 33.83
CA ARG A 193 -14.43 -8.07 35.05
C ARG A 193 -15.90 -8.03 35.40
N LEU A 194 -16.57 -6.87 35.28
CA LEU A 194 -18.02 -6.73 35.46
C LEU A 194 -18.82 -7.52 34.42
N ALA A 195 -18.39 -7.50 33.15
CA ALA A 195 -19.06 -8.22 32.06
C ALA A 195 -18.92 -9.75 32.19
N THR A 196 -17.85 -10.25 32.79
CA THR A 196 -17.56 -11.68 32.96
C THR A 196 -18.05 -12.22 34.34
N GLY A 197 -18.74 -11.42 35.14
CA GLY A 197 -19.33 -11.85 36.41
C GLY A 197 -18.34 -11.99 37.58
N GLY A 198 -17.17 -11.37 37.47
CA GLY A 198 -16.21 -11.25 38.57
C GLY A 198 -16.76 -10.31 39.65
N ALA A 199 -16.98 -10.81 40.85
CA ALA A 199 -17.39 -9.99 42.00
C ALA A 199 -16.31 -8.94 42.30
N ALA A 200 -16.76 -7.69 42.45
CA ALA A 200 -15.92 -6.63 42.97
C ALA A 200 -15.56 -7.00 44.41
N GLY A 201 -14.28 -7.25 44.67
CA GLY A 201 -13.74 -7.40 46.01
C GLY A 201 -13.29 -6.05 46.57
#